data_f51a0a45a711fbd4436e8e896a2abe05
#
_entry.id   f51a0a45a711fbd4436e8e896a2abe05
#
_cell.length_a   1.000
_cell.length_b   1.000
_cell.length_c   1.000
_cell.angle_alpha   90.00
_cell.angle_beta   90.00
_cell.angle_gamma   90.00
#
_symmetry.space_group_name_H-M   'P 1'
#
loop_
_entity.id
_entity.type
_entity.pdbx_description
1 polymer ?
#
loop_
_entity_poly.entity_id
_entity_poly.type
_entity_poly.pdbx_seq_one_letter_code
_entity_poly.pdbx_strand_id
1 'polypeptide(L)'
;MLDRETKDLLPEIIRNTMDALTETTNATDEITVPVTLAVASFATQGLADGYPHMWDKCAISNYFCVLVPSGGLKTSISDSVLEGARRFELEHREKAEDADTEYQVLLKKYESAIKDKAKEKIDPLLGSAPPNPFTRIEKPKYPRTARYMAGKFTLNGIINALKGVPHFGIFNSDAAEFFNSHAFKDPTTSIELVSA
;
A
#
# COMPACT_ATOMS: atom_id res chain seq x y z
N MET A 1 27.84 11.80 -7.65
CA MET A 1 28.43 11.40 -6.36
C MET A 1 28.07 12.46 -5.33
N LEU A 2 27.34 12.10 -4.28
CA LEU A 2 27.07 13.04 -3.17
C LEU A 2 28.39 13.43 -2.51
N ASP A 3 28.55 14.73 -2.19
CA ASP A 3 29.67 15.15 -1.39
C ASP A 3 29.57 14.60 0.05
N ARG A 4 30.68 14.57 0.75
CA ARG A 4 30.75 13.98 2.10
C ARG A 4 29.88 14.75 3.09
N GLU A 5 29.79 16.07 2.95
CA GLU A 5 28.99 16.91 3.84
C GLU A 5 27.50 16.61 3.72
N THR A 6 27.02 16.41 2.49
CA THR A 6 25.61 16.02 2.25
C THR A 6 25.32 14.62 2.77
N LYS A 7 26.25 13.66 2.63
CA LYS A 7 26.07 12.31 3.22
C LYS A 7 25.98 12.36 4.74
N ASP A 8 26.78 13.21 5.39
CA ASP A 8 26.80 13.33 6.84
C ASP A 8 25.50 13.91 7.43
N LEU A 9 24.68 14.56 6.61
CA LEU A 9 23.34 15.03 7.01
C LEU A 9 22.28 13.92 7.04
N LEU A 10 22.54 12.79 6.40
CA LEU A 10 21.60 11.68 6.37
C LEU A 10 21.66 10.87 7.68
N PRO A 11 20.54 10.31 8.16
CA PRO A 11 20.51 9.37 9.28
C PRO A 11 21.49 8.21 9.05
N GLU A 12 22.12 7.74 10.11
CA GLU A 12 23.14 6.69 10.05
C GLU A 12 22.64 5.41 9.35
N ILE A 13 21.41 4.99 9.62
CA ILE A 13 20.81 3.81 8.97
C ILE A 13 20.72 3.98 7.46
N ILE A 14 20.42 5.19 6.97
CA ILE A 14 20.34 5.47 5.54
C ILE A 14 21.75 5.42 4.93
N ARG A 15 22.73 6.05 5.57
CA ARG A 15 24.15 6.02 5.12
C ARG A 15 24.66 4.60 5.04
N ASN A 16 24.53 3.84 6.10
CA ASN A 16 25.00 2.44 6.16
C ASN A 16 24.36 1.58 5.07
N THR A 17 23.08 1.79 4.79
CA THR A 17 22.38 1.07 3.70
C THR A 17 22.94 1.47 2.34
N MET A 18 23.17 2.76 2.10
CA MET A 18 23.76 3.24 0.85
C MET A 18 25.16 2.69 0.64
N ASP A 19 26.00 2.71 1.67
CA ASP A 19 27.38 2.23 1.61
C ASP A 19 27.40 0.71 1.34
N ALA A 20 26.57 -0.07 2.03
CA ALA A 20 26.44 -1.50 1.79
C ALA A 20 25.94 -1.82 0.36
N LEU A 21 25.01 -1.05 -0.17
CA LEU A 21 24.55 -1.20 -1.56
C LEU A 21 25.66 -0.86 -2.56
N THR A 22 26.42 0.21 -2.31
CA THR A 22 27.55 0.60 -3.16
C THR A 22 28.65 -0.47 -3.15
N GLU A 23 28.99 -1.01 -1.99
CA GLU A 23 29.97 -2.09 -1.85
C GLU A 23 29.55 -3.38 -2.57
N THR A 24 28.27 -3.74 -2.46
CA THR A 24 27.78 -5.02 -3.00
C THR A 24 27.48 -4.96 -4.50
N THR A 25 27.08 -3.79 -5.00
CA THR A 25 26.60 -3.66 -6.39
C THR A 25 27.47 -2.79 -7.27
N ASN A 26 28.48 -2.09 -6.74
CA ASN A 26 29.22 -1.02 -7.44
C ASN A 26 28.32 0.08 -8.01
N ALA A 27 27.12 0.26 -7.45
CA ALA A 27 26.19 1.29 -7.89
C ALA A 27 26.64 2.68 -7.39
N THR A 28 26.30 3.70 -8.15
CA THR A 28 26.60 5.09 -7.80
C THR A 28 25.54 5.66 -6.86
N ASP A 29 25.88 6.73 -6.15
CA ASP A 29 24.99 7.42 -5.22
C ASP A 29 23.70 7.91 -5.90
N GLU A 30 23.75 8.25 -7.20
CA GLU A 30 22.60 8.67 -8.00
C GLU A 30 21.49 7.62 -8.04
N ILE A 31 21.83 6.35 -7.80
CA ILE A 31 20.88 5.24 -7.77
C ILE A 31 20.59 4.82 -6.35
N THR A 32 21.63 4.66 -5.51
CA THR A 32 21.47 4.12 -4.16
C THR A 32 20.69 5.07 -3.25
N VAL A 33 20.88 6.38 -3.37
CA VAL A 33 20.19 7.39 -2.56
C VAL A 33 18.67 7.37 -2.77
N PRO A 34 18.15 7.59 -3.99
CA PRO A 34 16.69 7.62 -4.18
C PRO A 34 16.01 6.29 -3.89
N VAL A 35 16.68 5.17 -4.16
CA VAL A 35 16.10 3.84 -3.85
C VAL A 35 16.05 3.61 -2.35
N THR A 36 17.10 3.96 -1.60
CA THR A 36 17.10 3.83 -0.14
C THR A 36 16.05 4.75 0.50
N LEU A 37 15.95 5.98 0.03
CA LEU A 37 14.96 6.94 0.52
C LEU A 37 13.53 6.50 0.18
N ALA A 38 13.29 5.90 -0.98
CA ALA A 38 12.00 5.36 -1.36
C ALA A 38 11.53 4.26 -0.40
N VAL A 39 12.43 3.33 -0.05
CA VAL A 39 12.12 2.25 0.89
C VAL A 39 11.95 2.78 2.32
N ALA A 40 12.78 3.74 2.75
CA ALA A 40 12.63 4.38 4.05
C ALA A 40 11.29 5.13 4.17
N SER A 41 10.91 5.90 3.14
CA SER A 41 9.61 6.56 3.06
C SER A 41 8.46 5.54 3.13
N PHE A 42 8.53 4.46 2.38
CA PHE A 42 7.55 3.40 2.43
C PHE A 42 7.43 2.76 3.82
N ALA A 43 8.55 2.46 4.47
CA ALA A 43 8.56 1.85 5.80
C ALA A 43 7.97 2.76 6.89
N THR A 44 8.10 4.09 6.74
CA THR A 44 7.60 5.08 7.72
C THR A 44 6.19 5.59 7.42
N GLN A 45 5.68 5.37 6.23
CA GLN A 45 4.39 5.90 5.74
C GLN A 45 3.19 5.57 6.63
N GLY A 46 3.19 4.39 7.25
CA GLY A 46 2.12 3.96 8.17
C GLY A 46 2.37 4.31 9.64
N LEU A 47 3.53 4.88 9.98
CA LEU A 47 3.96 5.13 11.36
C LEU A 47 3.85 6.59 11.76
N ALA A 48 3.94 7.51 10.81
CA ALA A 48 3.97 8.94 11.06
C ALA A 48 3.28 9.72 9.95
N ASP A 49 2.86 10.93 10.29
CA ASP A 49 2.33 11.91 9.35
C ASP A 49 3.22 13.15 9.35
N GLY A 50 3.31 13.82 8.22
CA GLY A 50 4.01 15.09 8.09
C GLY A 50 3.10 16.27 8.45
N TYR A 51 3.68 17.29 9.10
CA TYR A 51 3.03 18.58 9.34
C TYR A 51 3.89 19.69 8.75
N PRO A 52 3.82 19.93 7.43
CA PRO A 52 4.52 21.06 6.83
C PRO A 52 3.98 22.37 7.41
N HIS A 53 4.87 23.34 7.62
CA HIS A 53 4.63 24.54 8.43
C HIS A 53 3.40 25.40 8.07
N MET A 54 2.78 25.18 6.92
CA MET A 54 1.60 25.94 6.45
C MET A 54 0.46 25.04 5.94
N TRP A 55 0.52 23.74 6.21
CA TRP A 55 -0.41 22.76 5.65
C TRP A 55 -0.99 21.90 6.77
N ASP A 56 -2.15 21.36 6.51
CA ASP A 56 -2.74 20.32 7.34
C ASP A 56 -1.90 19.04 7.32
N LYS A 57 -2.22 18.12 8.21
CA LYS A 57 -1.65 16.78 8.28
C LYS A 57 -1.59 16.13 6.90
N CYS A 58 -0.42 15.66 6.49
CA CYS A 58 -0.23 14.94 5.24
C CYS A 58 0.48 13.59 5.44
N ALA A 59 0.19 12.63 4.59
CA ALA A 59 0.90 11.36 4.58
C ALA A 59 2.36 11.55 4.15
N ILE A 60 3.28 10.81 4.77
CA ILE A 60 4.68 10.74 4.34
C ILE A 60 4.74 9.81 3.12
N SER A 61 4.46 10.36 1.95
CA SER A 61 4.48 9.63 0.69
C SER A 61 5.38 10.35 -0.30
N ASN A 62 6.34 9.64 -0.86
CA ASN A 62 7.29 10.19 -1.81
C ASN A 62 7.26 9.43 -3.13
N TYR A 63 7.53 10.15 -4.20
CA TYR A 63 7.65 9.62 -5.55
C TYR A 63 9.08 9.77 -6.02
N PHE A 64 9.71 8.65 -6.38
CA PHE A 64 11.07 8.64 -6.90
C PHE A 64 11.08 8.06 -8.31
N CYS A 65 11.69 8.78 -9.23
CA CYS A 65 11.93 8.30 -10.59
C CYS A 65 13.44 8.35 -10.87
N VAL A 66 14.04 7.17 -11.08
CA VAL A 66 15.48 7.04 -11.33
C VAL A 66 15.68 6.59 -12.77
N LEU A 67 16.34 7.44 -13.56
CA LEU A 67 16.70 7.15 -14.93
C LEU A 67 18.11 6.58 -14.99
N VAL A 68 18.22 5.32 -15.41
CA VAL A 68 19.50 4.59 -15.47
C VAL A 68 19.65 3.97 -16.85
N PRO A 69 20.84 4.02 -17.46
CA PRO A 69 21.12 3.31 -18.71
C PRO A 69 20.82 1.81 -18.59
N SER A 70 20.57 1.18 -19.72
CA SER A 70 20.41 -0.27 -19.77
C SER A 70 21.65 -0.98 -19.21
N GLY A 71 21.45 -1.96 -18.32
CA GLY A 71 22.55 -2.65 -17.63
C GLY A 71 23.01 -1.98 -16.32
N GLY A 72 22.40 -0.87 -15.88
CA GLY A 72 22.77 -0.10 -14.69
C GLY A 72 22.31 -0.70 -13.36
N LEU A 73 22.26 -2.03 -13.21
CA LEU A 73 22.03 -2.76 -11.93
C LEU A 73 20.75 -2.38 -11.16
N LYS A 74 19.85 -1.57 -11.74
CA LYS A 74 18.64 -1.05 -11.07
C LYS A 74 17.79 -2.15 -10.41
N THR A 75 17.66 -3.29 -11.07
CA THR A 75 16.86 -4.43 -10.57
C THR A 75 17.54 -5.05 -9.36
N SER A 76 18.85 -5.32 -9.42
CA SER A 76 19.61 -5.91 -8.31
C SER A 76 19.59 -5.02 -7.07
N ILE A 77 19.71 -3.70 -7.24
CA ILE A 77 19.66 -2.74 -6.15
C ILE A 77 18.26 -2.72 -5.52
N SER A 78 17.22 -2.60 -6.35
CA SER A 78 15.84 -2.62 -5.87
C SER A 78 15.50 -3.92 -5.15
N ASP A 79 15.94 -5.05 -5.65
CA ASP A 79 15.68 -6.36 -5.04
C ASP A 79 16.37 -6.48 -3.68
N SER A 80 17.63 -6.03 -3.56
CA SER A 80 18.37 -6.05 -2.30
C SER A 80 17.71 -5.18 -1.23
N VAL A 81 17.29 -3.96 -1.57
CA VAL A 81 16.68 -3.04 -0.60
C VAL A 81 15.26 -3.48 -0.22
N LEU A 82 14.51 -4.06 -1.15
CA LEU A 82 13.14 -4.52 -0.91
C LEU A 82 13.06 -5.90 -0.24
N GLU A 83 14.17 -6.61 -0.11
CA GLU A 83 14.15 -7.98 0.48
C GLU A 83 13.56 -7.99 1.89
N GLY A 84 13.95 -7.04 2.74
CA GLY A 84 13.41 -6.92 4.11
C GLY A 84 11.91 -6.67 4.12
N ALA A 85 11.41 -5.79 3.25
CA ALA A 85 10.00 -5.50 3.12
C ALA A 85 9.19 -6.70 2.56
N ARG A 86 9.77 -7.44 1.60
CA ARG A 86 9.15 -8.67 1.06
C ARG A 86 9.07 -9.77 2.11
N ARG A 87 10.11 -9.92 2.94
CA ARG A 87 10.11 -10.89 4.05
C ARG A 87 9.03 -10.55 5.07
N PHE A 88 8.94 -9.29 5.46
CA PHE A 88 7.88 -8.81 6.34
C PHE A 88 6.48 -9.08 5.76
N GLU A 89 6.26 -8.80 4.48
CA GLU A 89 4.99 -9.10 3.80
C GLU A 89 4.67 -10.59 3.82
N LEU A 90 5.66 -11.45 3.56
CA LEU A 90 5.49 -12.91 3.56
C LEU A 90 5.11 -13.44 4.94
N GLU A 91 5.80 -13.00 6.00
CA GLU A 91 5.51 -13.42 7.38
C GLU A 91 4.09 -13.05 7.86
N HIS A 92 3.55 -11.97 7.32
CA HIS A 92 2.20 -11.49 7.66
C HIS A 92 1.11 -12.03 6.74
N ARG A 93 1.50 -12.60 5.60
CA ARG A 93 0.55 -13.08 4.60
C ARG A 93 -0.29 -14.26 5.09
N GLU A 94 0.32 -15.22 5.75
CA GLU A 94 -0.38 -16.38 6.29
C GLU A 94 -1.47 -15.96 7.27
N LYS A 95 -1.14 -15.06 8.20
CA LYS A 95 -2.11 -14.50 9.16
C LYS A 95 -3.25 -13.73 8.47
N ALA A 96 -2.95 -13.06 7.37
CA ALA A 96 -3.94 -12.32 6.60
C ALA A 96 -4.85 -13.24 5.79
N GLU A 97 -4.35 -14.36 5.28
CA GLU A 97 -5.13 -15.36 4.56
C GLU A 97 -6.13 -16.05 5.50
N ASP A 98 -5.74 -16.36 6.73
CA ASP A 98 -6.64 -16.89 7.76
C ASP A 98 -7.75 -15.88 8.10
N ALA A 99 -7.39 -14.61 8.32
CA ALA A 99 -8.35 -13.55 8.61
C ALA A 99 -9.31 -13.27 7.44
N ASP A 100 -8.86 -13.39 6.21
CA ASP A 100 -9.73 -13.27 5.02
C ASP A 100 -10.70 -14.44 4.94
N THR A 101 -10.25 -15.65 5.24
CA THR A 101 -11.11 -16.84 5.27
C THR A 101 -12.21 -16.70 6.32
N GLU A 102 -11.87 -16.27 7.53
CA GLU A 102 -12.86 -16.00 8.59
C GLU A 102 -13.85 -14.91 8.17
N TYR A 103 -13.36 -13.84 7.55
CA TYR A 103 -14.21 -12.76 7.04
C TYR A 103 -15.20 -13.27 5.99
N GLN A 104 -14.77 -14.09 5.04
CA GLN A 104 -15.68 -14.68 4.02
C GLN A 104 -16.77 -15.53 4.64
N VAL A 105 -16.46 -16.29 5.68
CA VAL A 105 -17.46 -17.07 6.43
C VAL A 105 -18.46 -16.15 7.14
N LEU A 106 -17.98 -15.11 7.80
CA LEU A 106 -18.81 -14.12 8.48
C LEU A 106 -19.70 -13.34 7.50
N LEU A 107 -19.16 -12.98 6.35
CA LEU A 107 -19.88 -12.27 5.29
C LEU A 107 -21.03 -13.12 4.76
N LYS A 108 -20.81 -14.40 4.48
CA LYS A 108 -21.87 -15.33 4.04
C LYS A 108 -22.96 -15.48 5.10
N LYS A 109 -22.59 -15.59 6.38
CA LYS A 109 -23.58 -15.63 7.49
C LYS A 109 -24.41 -14.35 7.56
N TYR A 110 -23.75 -13.19 7.41
CA TYR A 110 -24.41 -11.89 7.38
C TYR A 110 -25.41 -11.78 6.22
N GLU A 111 -25.00 -12.16 5.00
CA GLU A 111 -25.87 -12.16 3.83
C GLU A 111 -27.06 -13.10 3.96
N SER A 112 -26.86 -14.32 4.53
CA SER A 112 -27.96 -15.24 4.83
C SER A 112 -28.92 -14.62 5.82
N ALA A 113 -28.44 -14.06 6.92
CA ALA A 113 -29.29 -13.45 7.93
C ALA A 113 -30.12 -12.26 7.38
N ILE A 114 -29.55 -11.47 6.45
CA ILE A 114 -30.30 -10.41 5.76
C ILE A 114 -31.39 -11.01 4.85
N LYS A 115 -31.06 -12.06 4.09
CA LYS A 115 -32.02 -12.71 3.21
C LYS A 115 -33.20 -13.34 4.00
N ASP A 116 -32.91 -13.94 5.14
CA ASP A 116 -33.92 -14.54 5.99
C ASP A 116 -34.84 -13.48 6.61
N LYS A 117 -34.29 -12.37 7.10
CA LYS A 117 -35.06 -11.20 7.54
C LYS A 117 -35.92 -10.59 6.42
N ALA A 118 -35.39 -10.55 5.19
CA ALA A 118 -36.16 -10.06 4.04
C ALA A 118 -37.31 -11.00 3.63
N LYS A 119 -37.21 -12.29 3.99
CA LYS A 119 -38.29 -13.31 3.76
C LYS A 119 -39.33 -13.33 4.87
N GLU A 120 -39.03 -12.83 6.06
CA GLU A 120 -40.01 -12.62 7.11
C GLU A 120 -41.04 -11.60 6.60
N LYS A 121 -42.03 -12.09 5.86
CA LYS A 121 -43.19 -11.31 5.47
C LYS A 121 -43.89 -10.92 6.75
N ILE A 122 -43.97 -9.63 7.00
CA ILE A 122 -44.88 -9.08 8.00
C ILE A 122 -46.27 -9.56 7.61
N ASP A 123 -46.84 -10.44 8.43
CA ASP A 123 -48.24 -10.85 8.23
C ASP A 123 -49.14 -9.64 8.58
N PRO A 124 -49.80 -9.00 7.60
CA PRO A 124 -50.53 -7.76 7.82
C PRO A 124 -51.71 -7.90 8.78
N LEU A 125 -52.09 -9.14 9.14
CA LEU A 125 -53.27 -9.46 9.98
C LEU A 125 -52.90 -9.66 11.46
N LEU A 126 -51.67 -9.95 11.78
CA LEU A 126 -51.19 -9.97 13.17
C LEU A 126 -50.49 -8.66 13.41
N GLY A 127 -51.11 -7.74 14.12
CA GLY A 127 -50.53 -6.46 14.55
C GLY A 127 -49.29 -6.67 15.42
N SER A 128 -48.29 -7.34 14.88
CA SER A 128 -47.00 -7.54 15.50
C SER A 128 -46.26 -6.21 15.57
N ALA A 129 -45.79 -5.90 16.75
CA ALA A 129 -44.96 -4.73 17.01
C ALA A 129 -43.83 -4.66 15.96
N PRO A 130 -43.48 -3.46 15.47
CA PRO A 130 -42.42 -3.31 14.49
C PRO A 130 -41.15 -4.01 15.02
N PRO A 131 -40.44 -4.75 14.16
CA PRO A 131 -39.24 -5.48 14.58
C PRO A 131 -38.33 -4.53 15.33
N ASN A 132 -37.87 -4.94 16.50
CA ASN A 132 -37.02 -4.14 17.37
C ASN A 132 -35.87 -3.51 16.58
N PRO A 133 -35.80 -2.19 16.41
CA PRO A 133 -34.81 -1.54 15.59
C PRO A 133 -33.36 -1.77 16.08
N PHE A 134 -33.22 -2.31 17.29
CA PHE A 134 -31.92 -2.60 17.91
C PHE A 134 -31.28 -3.92 17.50
N THR A 135 -31.96 -4.77 16.74
CA THR A 135 -31.32 -5.97 16.16
C THR A 135 -30.61 -5.59 14.85
N ARG A 136 -29.71 -4.64 14.91
CA ARG A 136 -28.89 -4.27 13.76
C ARG A 136 -27.86 -5.37 13.53
N ILE A 137 -28.00 -6.11 12.44
CA ILE A 137 -26.98 -7.06 12.03
C ILE A 137 -25.80 -6.23 11.55
N GLU A 138 -24.72 -6.23 12.30
CA GLU A 138 -23.51 -5.49 11.90
C GLU A 138 -22.81 -6.23 10.76
N LYS A 139 -22.46 -5.46 9.71
CA LYS A 139 -21.65 -5.97 8.62
C LYS A 139 -20.24 -6.27 9.15
N PRO A 140 -19.69 -7.48 8.89
CA PRO A 140 -18.33 -7.78 9.32
C PRO A 140 -17.32 -6.78 8.71
N LYS A 141 -16.34 -6.38 9.52
CA LYS A 141 -15.28 -5.48 9.05
C LYS A 141 -14.31 -6.26 8.18
N TYR A 142 -13.90 -5.65 7.08
CA TYR A 142 -12.89 -6.22 6.19
C TYR A 142 -11.56 -6.38 6.94
N PRO A 143 -10.92 -7.57 6.91
CA PRO A 143 -9.64 -7.76 7.58
C PRO A 143 -8.55 -6.94 6.89
N ARG A 144 -7.51 -6.58 7.65
CA ARG A 144 -6.33 -5.96 7.06
C ARG A 144 -5.61 -7.00 6.21
N THR A 145 -5.39 -6.68 4.94
CA THR A 145 -4.58 -7.51 4.06
C THR A 145 -3.09 -7.26 4.34
N ALA A 146 -2.26 -8.28 4.21
CA ALA A 146 -0.79 -8.12 4.33
C ALA A 146 -0.13 -7.73 3.00
N ARG A 147 -0.86 -7.15 2.07
CA ARG A 147 -0.33 -6.75 0.78
C ARG A 147 0.09 -5.28 0.82
N TYR A 148 1.36 -5.06 1.08
CA TYR A 148 1.92 -3.71 1.24
C TYR A 148 2.61 -3.19 -0.02
N MET A 149 2.97 -4.08 -0.97
CA MET A 149 3.73 -3.71 -2.17
C MET A 149 3.14 -4.29 -3.46
N ALA A 150 3.36 -3.58 -4.57
CA ALA A 150 3.13 -4.10 -5.90
C ALA A 150 4.21 -3.63 -6.89
N GLY A 151 4.56 -4.49 -7.84
CA GLY A 151 5.39 -4.13 -8.98
C GLY A 151 4.55 -3.62 -10.16
N LYS A 152 3.38 -4.22 -10.36
CA LYS A 152 2.39 -3.82 -11.37
C LYS A 152 1.07 -3.54 -10.69
N PHE A 153 0.33 -2.55 -11.21
CA PHE A 153 -0.95 -2.19 -10.63
C PHE A 153 -1.99 -1.79 -11.66
N THR A 154 -3.24 -2.02 -11.28
CA THR A 154 -4.41 -1.39 -11.87
C THR A 154 -5.03 -0.48 -10.82
N LEU A 155 -5.76 0.54 -11.22
CA LEU A 155 -6.46 1.43 -10.28
C LEU A 155 -7.32 0.64 -9.28
N ASN A 156 -8.09 -0.33 -9.75
CA ASN A 156 -8.89 -1.21 -8.88
C ASN A 156 -8.02 -2.04 -7.93
N GLY A 157 -6.84 -2.46 -8.36
CA GLY A 157 -5.88 -3.18 -7.53
C GLY A 157 -5.37 -2.31 -6.37
N ILE A 158 -5.05 -1.04 -6.63
CA ILE A 158 -4.63 -0.08 -5.60
C ILE A 158 -5.77 0.19 -4.63
N ILE A 159 -6.97 0.52 -5.13
CA ILE A 159 -8.14 0.79 -4.28
C ILE A 159 -8.44 -0.39 -3.37
N ASN A 160 -8.34 -1.62 -3.88
CA ASN A 160 -8.57 -2.81 -3.06
C ASN A 160 -7.45 -3.05 -2.04
N ALA A 161 -6.19 -2.77 -2.37
CA ALA A 161 -5.08 -2.85 -1.41
C ALA A 161 -5.25 -1.83 -0.28
N LEU A 162 -5.59 -0.58 -0.61
CA LEU A 162 -5.80 0.50 0.37
C LEU A 162 -7.01 0.28 1.30
N LYS A 163 -7.99 -0.55 0.92
CA LYS A 163 -9.08 -0.95 1.83
C LYS A 163 -8.59 -1.75 3.02
N GLY A 164 -7.51 -2.52 2.85
CA GLY A 164 -6.95 -3.37 3.89
C GLY A 164 -5.86 -2.70 4.71
N VAL A 165 -5.03 -1.88 4.07
CA VAL A 165 -3.89 -1.19 4.70
C VAL A 165 -3.89 0.29 4.32
N PRO A 166 -3.56 1.19 5.26
CA PRO A 166 -3.58 2.63 5.00
C PRO A 166 -2.35 3.13 4.22
N HIS A 167 -1.41 2.26 3.89
CA HIS A 167 -0.16 2.58 3.21
C HIS A 167 0.19 1.48 2.21
N PHE A 168 0.78 1.89 1.09
CA PHE A 168 1.07 0.98 0.00
C PHE A 168 2.24 1.51 -0.84
N GLY A 169 3.19 0.64 -1.21
CA GLY A 169 4.34 0.96 -2.03
C GLY A 169 4.23 0.38 -3.43
N ILE A 170 4.54 1.17 -4.44
CA ILE A 170 4.64 0.71 -5.83
C ILE A 170 6.10 0.81 -6.25
N PHE A 171 6.71 -0.35 -6.52
CA PHE A 171 8.10 -0.46 -6.94
C PHE A 171 8.15 -1.14 -8.29
N ASN A 172 8.39 -0.35 -9.33
CA ASN A 172 8.45 -0.83 -10.70
C ASN A 172 9.82 -0.49 -11.33
N SER A 173 10.50 -1.48 -11.85
CA SER A 173 11.77 -1.31 -12.57
C SER A 173 11.58 -0.80 -14.01
N ASP A 174 10.37 -0.80 -14.55
CA ASP A 174 10.04 -0.31 -15.88
C ASP A 174 9.04 0.86 -15.82
N ALA A 175 9.58 2.07 -15.80
CA ALA A 175 8.78 3.29 -15.81
C ALA A 175 7.91 3.44 -17.07
N ALA A 176 8.32 2.85 -18.21
CA ALA A 176 7.54 2.92 -19.44
C ALA A 176 6.21 2.19 -19.30
N GLU A 177 6.19 1.05 -18.61
CA GLU A 177 4.94 0.33 -18.32
C GLU A 177 4.02 1.17 -17.44
N PHE A 178 4.58 1.86 -16.43
CA PHE A 178 3.86 2.75 -15.54
C PHE A 178 3.20 3.91 -16.31
N PHE A 179 3.99 4.68 -17.06
CA PHE A 179 3.49 5.83 -17.83
C PHE A 179 2.58 5.46 -19.01
N ASN A 180 2.71 4.25 -19.54
CA ASN A 180 1.83 3.73 -20.60
C ASN A 180 0.55 3.08 -20.06
N SER A 181 0.39 2.94 -18.74
CA SER A 181 -0.82 2.39 -18.15
C SER A 181 -2.04 3.29 -18.42
N HIS A 182 -3.22 2.70 -18.49
CA HIS A 182 -4.46 3.44 -18.70
C HIS A 182 -4.71 4.52 -17.61
N ALA A 183 -4.18 4.29 -16.41
CA ALA A 183 -4.29 5.25 -15.30
C ALA A 183 -3.66 6.62 -15.59
N PHE A 184 -2.66 6.68 -16.48
CA PHE A 184 -2.00 7.93 -16.89
C PHE A 184 -2.40 8.45 -18.26
N LYS A 185 -3.05 7.63 -19.08
CA LYS A 185 -3.51 8.04 -20.41
C LYS A 185 -4.83 8.81 -20.37
N ASP A 186 -5.62 8.61 -19.32
CA ASP A 186 -6.87 9.33 -19.10
C ASP A 186 -6.64 10.47 -18.09
N PRO A 187 -6.69 11.74 -18.52
CA PRO A 187 -6.47 12.88 -17.64
C PRO A 187 -7.43 12.94 -16.45
N THR A 188 -8.65 12.44 -16.59
CA THR A 188 -9.65 12.41 -15.51
C THR A 188 -9.26 11.42 -14.42
N THR A 189 -8.78 10.24 -14.78
CA THR A 189 -8.32 9.23 -13.84
C THR A 189 -7.04 9.66 -13.11
N SER A 190 -6.16 10.42 -13.78
CA SER A 190 -4.92 10.93 -13.18
C SER A 190 -5.19 11.97 -12.09
N ILE A 191 -6.21 12.81 -12.27
CA ILE A 191 -6.60 13.85 -11.31
C ILE A 191 -7.22 13.21 -10.06
N GLU A 192 -8.04 12.18 -10.21
CA GLU A 192 -8.63 11.45 -9.08
C GLU A 192 -7.58 10.73 -8.22
N LEU A 193 -6.50 10.20 -8.82
CA LEU A 193 -5.40 9.56 -8.09
C LEU A 193 -4.57 10.53 -7.26
N VAL A 194 -4.49 11.79 -7.67
CA VAL A 194 -3.69 12.82 -6.95
C VAL A 194 -4.54 13.50 -5.88
N SER A 195 -5.86 13.44 -5.97
CA SER A 195 -6.80 14.09 -5.05
C SER A 195 -7.39 13.16 -3.97
N ALA A 196 -7.06 11.87 -4.01
CA ALA A 196 -7.50 10.86 -3.05
C ALA A 196 -6.46 10.61 -1.96
#